data_4e34290391bd80bd76303581020ca27e
#
_entry.id   4e34290391bd80bd76303581020ca27e
#
_cell.length_a   1.000
_cell.length_b   1.000
_cell.length_c   1.000
_cell.angle_alpha   90.00
_cell.angle_beta   90.00
_cell.angle_gamma   90.00
#
_symmetry.space_group_name_H-M   'P 1'
#
loop_
_entity.id
_entity.type
_entity.pdbx_description
1 polymer ?
#
loop_
_entity_poly.entity_id
_entity_poly.type
_entity_poly.pdbx_seq_one_letter_code
_entity_poly.pdbx_strand_id
1 'polypeptide(L)'
;MDIQITAAHWCYLIGIVVILVTMMARKNIVVPAVVATLVTATVYTMDPLAGLASIFLGSLVAAGELFNIFLVIAFITAMLGAMKAIGADTLMIKPFRRVIKGPTSSFLVIAVVTYVISLFFWPTPAVPLVGAVLIPVAIRSGLPPLTAGVIIALAGQGMALSSDYIIKVAPGLSATAAGVGVDEVADKAMVMSLIVGITAMVITYFTSRRSFRRPSPELLDAWERGVDLPLGGGSGRSKVPSESRMRAKALSAFVGRAVSRPQPQPQPQPVVAATAQDPVSGSTVMTLTDSEPGPDQAIAYREDVIEQAPSSKKARAFAVLVPLAYTAFIGYLLIAKFTAVPDLEGGDAAAIVGGIAVIMTYLICATDTTKAGFFETCAEHIIEGLVFAFRAMGIVIPIAGFFFLGNGEFAGRILGLGEGETAPTLLFDMVTAAQSGIPENAFFAGFSVLLIGLVAGLDGSGFSGLPLTGSLAGGLAPAVGMDPATLAAIGQMGNIWAGGGTLVAWSSLVAVAGVTRTSAVDLARKCFVPVMAGLTLSTTIAILIF
;
A
#
# COMPACT_ATOMS: atom_id res chain seq x y z
N MET A 1 -0.78 42.20 -0.95
CA MET A 1 -1.77 42.18 -2.05
C MET A 1 -3.06 41.64 -1.47
N ASP A 2 -4.19 42.32 -1.65
CA ASP A 2 -5.47 41.76 -1.24
C ASP A 2 -5.83 40.59 -2.16
N ILE A 3 -5.74 39.40 -1.65
CA ILE A 3 -6.11 38.19 -2.39
C ILE A 3 -7.64 38.16 -2.49
N GLN A 4 -8.17 38.23 -3.73
CA GLN A 4 -9.60 38.18 -3.96
C GLN A 4 -10.05 36.71 -4.08
N ILE A 5 -10.76 36.20 -3.07
CA ILE A 5 -11.38 34.90 -3.11
C ILE A 5 -12.54 34.92 -4.11
N THR A 6 -12.41 34.13 -5.19
CA THR A 6 -13.39 33.99 -6.27
C THR A 6 -14.30 32.76 -6.05
N ALA A 7 -15.34 32.64 -6.88
CA ALA A 7 -16.21 31.46 -6.87
C ALA A 7 -15.43 30.15 -7.13
N ALA A 8 -14.36 30.17 -7.93
CA ALA A 8 -13.52 29.01 -8.18
C ALA A 8 -12.83 28.47 -6.92
N HIS A 9 -12.36 29.36 -6.03
CA HIS A 9 -11.79 28.98 -4.73
C HIS A 9 -12.81 28.21 -3.88
N TRP A 10 -14.06 28.70 -3.82
CA TRP A 10 -15.12 28.02 -3.07
C TRP A 10 -15.49 26.67 -3.70
N CYS A 11 -15.56 26.59 -5.04
CA CYS A 11 -15.78 25.30 -5.73
C CYS A 11 -14.67 24.30 -5.41
N TYR A 12 -13.40 24.74 -5.39
CA TYR A 12 -12.27 23.89 -5.03
C TYR A 12 -12.36 23.40 -3.57
N LEU A 13 -12.66 24.29 -2.62
CA LEU A 13 -12.84 23.91 -1.21
C LEU A 13 -14.01 22.91 -1.02
N ILE A 14 -15.14 23.18 -1.66
CA ILE A 14 -16.30 22.27 -1.63
C ILE A 14 -15.90 20.91 -2.20
N GLY A 15 -15.11 20.89 -3.29
CA GLY A 15 -14.56 19.67 -3.86
C GLY A 15 -13.73 18.85 -2.84
N ILE A 16 -12.82 19.52 -2.11
CA ILE A 16 -12.04 18.89 -1.02
C ILE A 16 -12.98 18.29 0.04
N VAL A 17 -13.96 19.05 0.51
CA VAL A 17 -14.91 18.60 1.54
C VAL A 17 -15.72 17.39 1.04
N VAL A 18 -16.22 17.43 -0.20
CA VAL A 18 -16.96 16.30 -0.81
C VAL A 18 -16.09 15.04 -0.90
N ILE A 19 -14.82 15.19 -1.30
CA ILE A 19 -13.87 14.08 -1.34
C ILE A 19 -13.68 13.49 0.07
N LEU A 20 -13.41 14.31 1.08
CA LEU A 20 -13.25 13.87 2.47
C LEU A 20 -14.51 13.15 3.00
N VAL A 21 -15.70 13.71 2.77
CA VAL A 21 -16.97 13.07 3.17
C VAL A 21 -17.17 11.73 2.44
N THR A 22 -16.80 11.66 1.17
CA THR A 22 -16.88 10.41 0.38
C THR A 22 -15.92 9.36 0.93
N MET A 23 -14.71 9.74 1.33
CA MET A 23 -13.75 8.86 2.02
C MET A 23 -14.30 8.35 3.36
N MET A 24 -14.84 9.23 4.18
CA MET A 24 -15.48 8.84 5.46
C MET A 24 -16.64 7.85 5.24
N ALA A 25 -17.38 8.01 4.14
CA ALA A 25 -18.44 7.09 3.73
C ALA A 25 -17.90 5.78 3.10
N ARG A 26 -16.58 5.57 3.03
CA ARG A 26 -15.90 4.39 2.46
C ARG A 26 -16.26 4.14 0.99
N LYS A 27 -16.42 5.21 0.21
CA LYS A 27 -16.71 5.13 -1.23
C LYS A 27 -15.52 5.59 -2.06
N ASN A 28 -15.47 5.15 -3.31
CA ASN A 28 -14.42 5.56 -4.24
C ASN A 28 -14.52 7.06 -4.55
N ILE A 29 -13.40 7.75 -4.47
CA ILE A 29 -13.29 9.20 -4.58
C ILE A 29 -12.92 9.69 -5.98
N VAL A 30 -12.67 8.81 -6.94
CA VAL A 30 -12.32 9.19 -8.32
C VAL A 30 -13.42 10.04 -8.94
N VAL A 31 -14.69 9.62 -8.81
CA VAL A 31 -15.81 10.37 -9.37
C VAL A 31 -15.96 11.76 -8.74
N PRO A 32 -15.98 11.92 -7.41
CA PRO A 32 -15.95 13.25 -6.79
C PRO A 32 -14.77 14.12 -7.25
N ALA A 33 -13.55 13.58 -7.36
CA ALA A 33 -12.39 14.33 -7.79
C ALA A 33 -12.54 14.83 -9.25
N VAL A 34 -12.97 13.98 -10.17
CA VAL A 34 -13.23 14.34 -11.57
C VAL A 34 -14.32 15.41 -11.68
N VAL A 35 -15.43 15.25 -10.94
CA VAL A 35 -16.51 16.26 -10.93
C VAL A 35 -16.04 17.58 -10.33
N ALA A 36 -15.25 17.53 -9.25
CA ALA A 36 -14.70 18.73 -8.63
C ALA A 36 -13.72 19.45 -9.57
N THR A 37 -12.89 18.72 -10.33
CA THR A 37 -12.02 19.30 -11.37
C THR A 37 -12.86 20.01 -12.43
N LEU A 38 -13.88 19.34 -12.98
CA LEU A 38 -14.79 19.92 -13.97
C LEU A 38 -15.42 21.22 -13.49
N VAL A 39 -16.03 21.18 -12.30
CA VAL A 39 -16.76 22.34 -11.76
C VAL A 39 -15.81 23.49 -11.46
N THR A 40 -14.69 23.23 -10.80
CA THR A 40 -13.72 24.26 -10.44
C THR A 40 -13.12 24.92 -11.67
N ALA A 41 -12.70 24.14 -12.67
CA ALA A 41 -12.13 24.64 -13.90
C ALA A 41 -13.16 25.41 -14.75
N THR A 42 -14.40 24.92 -14.87
CA THR A 42 -15.49 25.61 -15.57
C THR A 42 -15.78 26.98 -14.93
N VAL A 43 -15.85 27.02 -13.60
CA VAL A 43 -16.13 28.29 -12.88
C VAL A 43 -14.94 29.25 -12.98
N TYR A 44 -13.71 28.75 -13.01
CA TYR A 44 -12.52 29.59 -13.16
C TYR A 44 -12.41 30.18 -14.58
N THR A 45 -12.54 29.34 -15.62
CA THR A 45 -12.39 29.74 -17.02
C THR A 45 -13.66 30.40 -17.61
N MET A 46 -14.80 30.29 -16.91
CA MET A 46 -16.14 30.65 -17.41
C MET A 46 -16.50 29.94 -18.73
N ASP A 47 -15.83 28.82 -19.04
CA ASP A 47 -16.02 28.02 -20.23
C ASP A 47 -16.20 26.52 -19.87
N PRO A 48 -17.38 25.92 -20.12
CA PRO A 48 -17.62 24.52 -19.87
C PRO A 48 -16.75 23.56 -20.71
N LEU A 49 -16.31 23.99 -21.90
CA LEU A 49 -15.43 23.17 -22.74
C LEU A 49 -14.01 23.13 -22.17
N ALA A 50 -13.50 24.26 -21.69
CA ALA A 50 -12.23 24.32 -20.96
C ALA A 50 -12.31 23.48 -19.67
N GLY A 51 -13.43 23.55 -18.94
CA GLY A 51 -13.67 22.70 -17.78
C GLY A 51 -13.65 21.21 -18.11
N LEU A 52 -14.27 20.80 -19.21
CA LEU A 52 -14.23 19.40 -19.68
C LEU A 52 -12.80 18.99 -20.07
N ALA A 53 -12.06 19.84 -20.80
CA ALA A 53 -10.67 19.60 -21.15
C ALA A 53 -9.78 19.44 -19.92
N SER A 54 -10.04 20.22 -18.85
CA SER A 54 -9.26 20.17 -17.61
C SER A 54 -9.33 18.80 -16.88
N ILE A 55 -10.36 17.99 -17.10
CA ILE A 55 -10.40 16.60 -16.60
C ILE A 55 -9.25 15.77 -17.21
N PHE A 56 -9.10 15.87 -18.53
CA PHE A 56 -8.05 15.16 -19.24
C PHE A 56 -6.68 15.77 -18.93
N LEU A 57 -6.55 17.08 -18.99
CA LEU A 57 -5.29 17.79 -18.74
C LEU A 57 -4.82 17.58 -17.30
N GLY A 58 -5.72 17.62 -16.31
CA GLY A 58 -5.39 17.32 -14.91
C GLY A 58 -4.87 15.90 -14.73
N SER A 59 -5.52 14.92 -15.38
CA SER A 59 -5.04 13.54 -15.36
C SER A 59 -3.70 13.39 -16.11
N LEU A 60 -3.49 14.10 -17.22
CA LEU A 60 -2.25 14.07 -17.99
C LEU A 60 -1.08 14.71 -17.20
N VAL A 61 -1.30 15.86 -16.58
CA VAL A 61 -0.31 16.51 -15.72
C VAL A 61 0.05 15.60 -14.56
N ALA A 62 -0.94 15.05 -13.85
CA ALA A 62 -0.70 14.12 -12.75
C ALA A 62 0.02 12.84 -13.21
N ALA A 63 -0.34 12.30 -14.39
CA ALA A 63 0.36 11.14 -14.93
C ALA A 63 1.82 11.47 -15.25
N GLY A 64 2.11 12.64 -15.84
CA GLY A 64 3.48 13.06 -16.16
C GLY A 64 4.35 13.19 -14.92
N GLU A 65 3.84 13.86 -13.87
CA GLU A 65 4.57 14.07 -12.61
C GLU A 65 4.80 12.77 -11.83
N LEU A 66 3.88 11.80 -11.95
CA LEU A 66 3.91 10.57 -11.17
C LEU A 66 4.46 9.36 -11.94
N PHE A 67 4.74 9.48 -13.24
CA PHE A 67 5.07 8.33 -14.08
C PHE A 67 6.38 7.65 -13.72
N ASN A 68 7.39 8.39 -13.27
CA ASN A 68 8.63 7.83 -12.74
C ASN A 68 8.38 6.87 -11.57
N ILE A 69 7.44 7.23 -10.69
CA ILE A 69 7.01 6.41 -9.55
C ILE A 69 6.37 5.10 -10.05
N PHE A 70 5.49 5.18 -11.05
CA PHE A 70 4.87 3.99 -11.66
C PHE A 70 5.92 3.04 -12.25
N LEU A 71 6.95 3.58 -12.93
CA LEU A 71 8.02 2.78 -13.51
C LEU A 71 8.84 2.05 -12.44
N VAL A 72 9.18 2.71 -11.34
CA VAL A 72 9.93 2.07 -10.24
C VAL A 72 9.13 0.90 -9.65
N ILE A 73 7.84 1.10 -9.37
CA ILE A 73 6.96 0.04 -8.88
C ILE A 73 6.89 -1.13 -9.88
N ALA A 74 6.73 -0.82 -11.16
CA ALA A 74 6.65 -1.82 -12.22
C ALA A 74 7.92 -2.67 -12.28
N PHE A 75 9.08 -2.04 -12.28
CA PHE A 75 10.37 -2.74 -12.41
C PHE A 75 10.71 -3.56 -11.17
N ILE A 76 10.44 -3.06 -9.96
CA ILE A 76 10.62 -3.85 -8.72
C ILE A 76 9.68 -5.07 -8.72
N THR A 77 8.44 -4.90 -9.16
CA THR A 77 7.48 -6.01 -9.23
C THR A 77 7.89 -7.03 -10.28
N ALA A 78 8.40 -6.60 -11.43
CA ALA A 78 8.95 -7.47 -12.47
C ALA A 78 10.13 -8.30 -11.93
N MET A 79 11.07 -7.65 -11.24
CA MET A 79 12.21 -8.33 -10.61
C MET A 79 11.75 -9.36 -9.58
N LEU A 80 10.78 -9.01 -8.74
CA LEU A 80 10.24 -9.97 -7.76
C LEU A 80 9.55 -11.15 -8.46
N GLY A 81 8.82 -10.91 -9.56
CA GLY A 81 8.24 -11.96 -10.41
C GLY A 81 9.31 -12.92 -10.95
N ALA A 82 10.38 -12.39 -11.52
CA ALA A 82 11.51 -13.17 -12.01
C ALA A 82 12.22 -13.95 -10.89
N MET A 83 12.41 -13.35 -9.71
CA MET A 83 12.97 -14.04 -8.53
C MET A 83 12.09 -15.21 -8.08
N LYS A 84 10.76 -15.03 -8.09
CA LYS A 84 9.80 -16.09 -7.75
C LYS A 84 9.87 -17.25 -8.73
N ALA A 85 9.97 -16.97 -10.03
CA ALA A 85 10.06 -18.00 -11.07
C ALA A 85 11.24 -18.97 -10.86
N ILE A 86 12.37 -18.49 -10.32
CA ILE A 86 13.53 -19.33 -10.01
C ILE A 86 13.61 -19.76 -8.53
N GLY A 87 12.67 -19.35 -7.67
CA GLY A 87 12.66 -19.67 -6.24
C GLY A 87 13.74 -18.94 -5.40
N ALA A 88 14.33 -17.89 -5.93
CA ALA A 88 15.36 -17.11 -5.24
C ALA A 88 14.80 -16.31 -4.06
N ASP A 89 13.56 -15.82 -4.16
CA ASP A 89 12.82 -15.11 -3.12
C ASP A 89 12.70 -15.94 -1.84
N THR A 90 12.32 -17.19 -1.95
CA THR A 90 12.20 -18.13 -0.81
C THR A 90 13.56 -18.40 -0.15
N LEU A 91 14.64 -18.53 -0.96
CA LEU A 91 15.99 -18.75 -0.46
C LEU A 91 16.55 -17.55 0.28
N MET A 92 16.16 -16.33 -0.10
CA MET A 92 16.57 -15.09 0.56
C MET A 92 16.11 -15.04 2.04
N ILE A 93 14.95 -15.59 2.37
CA ILE A 93 14.40 -15.58 3.73
C ILE A 93 14.81 -16.83 4.55
N LYS A 94 15.16 -17.93 3.89
CA LYS A 94 15.47 -19.21 4.54
C LYS A 94 16.50 -19.14 5.69
N PRO A 95 17.58 -18.34 5.65
CA PRO A 95 18.56 -18.24 6.74
C PRO A 95 17.93 -17.77 8.06
N PHE A 96 16.94 -16.89 8.02
CA PHE A 96 16.32 -16.31 9.22
C PHE A 96 15.55 -17.34 10.05
N ARG A 97 15.12 -18.46 9.45
CA ARG A 97 14.49 -19.58 10.17
C ARG A 97 15.41 -20.18 11.26
N ARG A 98 16.73 -20.09 11.11
CA ARG A 98 17.70 -20.63 12.09
C ARG A 98 17.81 -19.80 13.35
N VAL A 99 17.44 -18.52 13.29
CA VAL A 99 17.50 -17.57 14.41
C VAL A 99 16.28 -17.69 15.33
N ILE A 100 15.17 -18.22 14.82
CA ILE A 100 13.92 -18.38 15.56
C ILE A 100 14.03 -19.55 16.54
N LYS A 101 14.19 -19.26 17.85
CA LYS A 101 14.29 -20.26 18.91
C LYS A 101 13.13 -20.21 19.92
N GLY A 102 12.36 -19.14 19.94
CA GLY A 102 11.24 -18.92 20.86
C GLY A 102 10.37 -17.74 20.43
N PRO A 103 9.28 -17.43 21.15
CA PRO A 103 8.33 -16.41 20.72
C PRO A 103 8.93 -15.01 20.66
N THR A 104 9.84 -14.63 21.56
CA THR A 104 10.52 -13.32 21.52
C THR A 104 11.46 -13.20 20.34
N SER A 105 12.27 -14.24 20.03
CA SER A 105 13.12 -14.21 18.84
C SER A 105 12.29 -14.20 17.55
N SER A 106 11.15 -14.89 17.53
CA SER A 106 10.21 -14.81 16.40
C SER A 106 9.66 -13.42 16.20
N PHE A 107 9.26 -12.76 17.30
CA PHE A 107 8.78 -11.37 17.26
C PHE A 107 9.80 -10.45 16.58
N LEU A 108 11.04 -10.48 17.03
CA LEU A 108 12.11 -9.63 16.50
C LEU A 108 12.48 -9.99 15.07
N VAL A 109 12.62 -11.28 14.74
CA VAL A 109 12.99 -11.71 13.38
C VAL A 109 11.90 -11.35 12.37
N ILE A 110 10.62 -11.58 12.69
CA ILE A 110 9.53 -11.18 11.79
C ILE A 110 9.52 -9.67 11.62
N ALA A 111 9.65 -8.89 12.69
CA ALA A 111 9.67 -7.43 12.60
C ALA A 111 10.80 -6.93 11.69
N VAL A 112 12.04 -7.36 11.94
CA VAL A 112 13.21 -6.91 11.18
C VAL A 112 13.15 -7.39 9.73
N VAL A 113 12.84 -8.68 9.50
CA VAL A 113 12.80 -9.24 8.15
C VAL A 113 11.67 -8.62 7.33
N THR A 114 10.48 -8.46 7.92
CA THR A 114 9.36 -7.81 7.22
C THR A 114 9.70 -6.36 6.88
N TYR A 115 10.26 -5.61 7.83
CA TYR A 115 10.66 -4.22 7.60
C TYR A 115 11.67 -4.10 6.46
N VAL A 116 12.79 -4.82 6.56
CA VAL A 116 13.87 -4.76 5.57
C VAL A 116 13.39 -5.18 4.18
N ILE A 117 12.67 -6.30 4.07
CA ILE A 117 12.16 -6.76 2.77
C ILE A 117 11.16 -5.77 2.19
N SER A 118 10.28 -5.22 3.02
CA SER A 118 9.24 -4.29 2.59
C SER A 118 9.79 -2.92 2.15
N LEU A 119 10.97 -2.52 2.59
CA LEU A 119 11.65 -1.33 2.08
C LEU A 119 12.07 -1.48 0.60
N PHE A 120 12.37 -2.72 0.16
CA PHE A 120 12.85 -2.98 -1.21
C PHE A 120 11.76 -3.45 -2.15
N PHE A 121 10.79 -4.23 -1.67
CA PHE A 121 9.82 -4.93 -2.51
C PHE A 121 8.38 -4.46 -2.30
N TRP A 122 8.18 -3.42 -1.53
CA TRP A 122 6.88 -3.03 -1.03
C TRP A 122 6.19 -4.11 -0.16
N PRO A 123 5.37 -3.70 0.82
CA PRO A 123 4.80 -4.67 1.77
C PRO A 123 3.82 -5.65 1.11
N THR A 124 2.97 -5.19 0.18
CA THR A 124 1.92 -6.02 -0.40
C THR A 124 2.46 -7.26 -1.12
N PRO A 125 3.50 -7.19 -1.98
CA PRO A 125 4.14 -8.37 -2.53
C PRO A 125 5.00 -9.13 -1.51
N ALA A 126 5.57 -8.46 -0.50
CA ALA A 126 6.46 -9.07 0.49
C ALA A 126 5.72 -9.92 1.54
N VAL A 127 4.49 -9.53 1.92
CA VAL A 127 3.71 -10.20 2.97
C VAL A 127 3.46 -11.68 2.71
N PRO A 128 3.02 -12.14 1.52
CA PRO A 128 2.87 -13.57 1.24
C PRO A 128 4.16 -14.35 1.41
N LEU A 129 5.29 -13.78 0.99
CA LEU A 129 6.61 -14.40 1.09
C LEU A 129 7.05 -14.57 2.56
N VAL A 130 6.99 -13.50 3.36
CA VAL A 130 7.28 -13.54 4.80
C VAL A 130 6.32 -14.51 5.49
N GLY A 131 5.04 -14.47 5.13
CA GLY A 131 3.99 -15.31 5.67
C GLY A 131 4.26 -16.80 5.43
N ALA A 132 4.55 -17.19 4.20
CA ALA A 132 4.79 -18.59 3.84
C ALA A 132 6.01 -19.19 4.57
N VAL A 133 7.08 -18.40 4.77
CA VAL A 133 8.35 -18.93 5.30
C VAL A 133 8.49 -18.78 6.81
N LEU A 134 8.10 -17.63 7.37
CA LEU A 134 8.38 -17.33 8.79
C LEU A 134 7.20 -17.62 9.73
N ILE A 135 5.95 -17.51 9.26
CA ILE A 135 4.78 -17.70 10.14
C ILE A 135 4.69 -19.12 10.71
N PRO A 136 4.82 -20.22 9.92
CA PRO A 136 4.78 -21.57 10.48
C PRO A 136 5.83 -21.79 11.56
N VAL A 137 7.05 -21.28 11.33
CA VAL A 137 8.16 -21.41 12.30
C VAL A 137 7.89 -20.59 13.55
N ALA A 138 7.35 -19.39 13.41
CA ALA A 138 7.02 -18.51 14.53
C ALA A 138 5.90 -19.10 15.41
N ILE A 139 4.87 -19.65 14.81
CA ILE A 139 3.77 -20.30 15.54
C ILE A 139 4.28 -21.54 16.30
N ARG A 140 5.06 -22.38 15.63
CA ARG A 140 5.73 -23.53 16.28
C ARG A 140 6.61 -23.09 17.45
N SER A 141 7.23 -21.93 17.36
CA SER A 141 8.07 -21.36 18.43
C SER A 141 7.27 -20.73 19.58
N GLY A 142 5.95 -20.68 19.51
CA GLY A 142 5.05 -20.19 20.55
C GLY A 142 4.53 -18.76 20.36
N LEU A 143 4.77 -18.12 19.20
CA LEU A 143 4.21 -16.81 18.89
C LEU A 143 2.75 -16.97 18.41
N PRO A 144 1.76 -16.27 19.02
CA PRO A 144 0.37 -16.34 18.57
C PRO A 144 0.19 -15.82 17.13
N PRO A 145 -0.66 -16.45 16.29
CA PRO A 145 -0.90 -16.02 14.92
C PRO A 145 -1.33 -14.56 14.79
N LEU A 146 -2.23 -14.09 15.65
CA LEU A 146 -2.69 -12.70 15.68
C LEU A 146 -1.52 -11.74 15.98
N THR A 147 -0.63 -12.09 16.92
CA THR A 147 0.55 -11.27 17.21
C THR A 147 1.50 -11.23 16.02
N ALA A 148 1.73 -12.36 15.34
CA ALA A 148 2.55 -12.41 14.13
C ALA A 148 1.97 -11.51 13.02
N GLY A 149 0.65 -11.51 12.84
CA GLY A 149 -0.03 -10.62 11.90
C GLY A 149 0.13 -9.14 12.25
N VAL A 150 -0.02 -8.78 13.52
CA VAL A 150 0.21 -7.40 13.99
C VAL A 150 1.64 -6.95 13.70
N ILE A 151 2.65 -7.79 13.96
CA ILE A 151 4.05 -7.45 13.67
C ILE A 151 4.27 -7.19 12.18
N ILE A 152 3.74 -8.06 11.31
CA ILE A 152 3.84 -7.91 9.85
C ILE A 152 3.15 -6.61 9.40
N ALA A 153 1.96 -6.32 9.92
CA ALA A 153 1.24 -5.08 9.61
C ALA A 153 2.03 -3.85 10.05
N LEU A 154 2.54 -3.82 11.27
CA LEU A 154 3.30 -2.69 11.79
C LEU A 154 4.63 -2.50 11.05
N ALA A 155 5.40 -3.56 10.85
CA ALA A 155 6.72 -3.48 10.23
C ALA A 155 6.66 -3.20 8.71
N GLY A 156 5.78 -3.89 7.99
CA GLY A 156 5.65 -3.78 6.55
C GLY A 156 4.69 -2.67 6.15
N GLN A 157 3.41 -2.86 6.44
CA GLN A 157 2.34 -1.97 5.99
C GLN A 157 2.37 -0.59 6.69
N GLY A 158 2.86 -0.54 7.92
CA GLY A 158 3.08 0.71 8.65
C GLY A 158 4.45 1.31 8.37
N MET A 159 5.50 0.81 9.04
CA MET A 159 6.84 1.41 9.04
C MET A 159 7.48 1.51 7.65
N ALA A 160 7.62 0.39 6.94
CA ALA A 160 8.33 0.40 5.67
C ALA A 160 7.59 1.24 4.62
N LEU A 161 6.26 1.12 4.55
CA LEU A 161 5.45 1.85 3.59
C LEU A 161 5.37 3.34 3.91
N SER A 162 5.30 3.73 5.18
CA SER A 162 5.20 5.15 5.55
C SER A 162 6.53 5.90 5.42
N SER A 163 7.67 5.22 5.61
CA SER A 163 8.96 5.81 5.30
C SER A 163 9.21 5.84 3.80
N ASP A 164 8.92 4.73 3.13
CA ASP A 164 9.14 4.46 1.70
C ASP A 164 10.48 5.04 1.18
N TYR A 165 11.51 4.92 2.04
CA TYR A 165 12.76 5.66 1.93
C TYR A 165 13.59 5.28 0.70
N ILE A 166 13.47 4.03 0.24
CA ILE A 166 14.27 3.50 -0.87
C ILE A 166 13.57 3.74 -2.20
N ILE A 167 12.27 3.45 -2.27
CA ILE A 167 11.49 3.55 -3.51
C ILE A 167 10.99 4.98 -3.73
N LYS A 168 10.72 5.72 -2.64
CA LYS A 168 10.31 7.13 -2.60
C LYS A 168 9.00 7.45 -3.34
N VAL A 169 8.07 6.50 -3.39
CA VAL A 169 6.73 6.72 -3.96
C VAL A 169 5.89 7.65 -3.09
N ALA A 170 5.75 7.31 -1.80
CA ALA A 170 4.95 8.12 -0.88
C ALA A 170 5.55 9.51 -0.63
N PRO A 171 6.86 9.64 -0.34
CA PRO A 171 7.50 10.95 -0.29
C PRO A 171 7.39 11.75 -1.58
N GLY A 172 7.50 11.09 -2.75
CA GLY A 172 7.37 11.73 -4.05
C GLY A 172 5.99 12.36 -4.26
N LEU A 173 4.91 11.61 -3.96
CA LEU A 173 3.54 12.11 -4.03
C LEU A 173 3.30 13.30 -3.10
N SER A 174 3.77 13.20 -1.85
CA SER A 174 3.61 14.25 -0.85
C SER A 174 4.43 15.50 -1.19
N ALA A 175 5.69 15.33 -1.59
CA ALA A 175 6.61 16.40 -1.93
C ALA A 175 6.18 17.18 -3.17
N THR A 176 5.82 16.47 -4.26
CA THR A 176 5.32 17.07 -5.50
C THR A 176 4.09 17.95 -5.22
N ALA A 177 3.15 17.44 -4.42
CA ALA A 177 1.94 18.22 -4.08
C ALA A 177 2.22 19.39 -3.13
N ALA A 178 3.26 19.29 -2.29
CA ALA A 178 3.68 20.37 -1.39
C ALA A 178 4.59 21.42 -2.04
N GLY A 179 5.15 21.14 -3.22
CA GLY A 179 6.13 22.00 -3.90
C GLY A 179 7.50 22.01 -3.22
N VAL A 180 7.95 20.86 -2.68
CA VAL A 180 9.22 20.72 -1.95
C VAL A 180 10.05 19.54 -2.48
N GLY A 181 11.31 19.42 -2.03
CA GLY A 181 12.19 18.33 -2.40
C GLY A 181 11.71 16.97 -1.88
N VAL A 182 11.79 15.94 -2.74
CA VAL A 182 11.37 14.57 -2.36
C VAL A 182 12.22 14.04 -1.20
N ASP A 183 13.52 14.32 -1.22
CA ASP A 183 14.47 13.84 -0.21
C ASP A 183 14.22 14.48 1.15
N GLU A 184 13.81 15.75 1.19
CA GLU A 184 13.44 16.44 2.41
C GLU A 184 12.25 15.79 3.12
N VAL A 185 11.21 15.42 2.35
CA VAL A 185 10.06 14.69 2.88
C VAL A 185 10.44 13.27 3.27
N ALA A 186 11.24 12.57 2.46
CA ALA A 186 11.67 11.20 2.73
C ALA A 186 12.48 11.08 4.02
N ASP A 187 13.43 11.98 4.25
CA ASP A 187 14.25 11.99 5.47
C ASP A 187 13.39 12.16 6.73
N LYS A 188 12.46 13.10 6.71
CA LYS A 188 11.55 13.36 7.83
C LYS A 188 10.57 12.20 8.03
N ALA A 189 10.00 11.69 6.94
CA ALA A 189 9.12 10.52 6.95
C ALA A 189 9.83 9.28 7.51
N MET A 190 11.13 9.08 7.21
CA MET A 190 11.93 7.98 7.76
C MET A 190 12.05 8.07 9.27
N VAL A 191 12.43 9.23 9.79
CA VAL A 191 12.55 9.45 11.24
C VAL A 191 11.20 9.26 11.92
N MET A 192 10.15 9.88 11.40
CA MET A 192 8.81 9.77 11.94
C MET A 192 8.29 8.35 11.93
N SER A 193 8.47 7.63 10.83
CA SER A 193 8.08 6.23 10.67
C SER A 193 8.76 5.31 11.69
N LEU A 194 10.06 5.52 11.95
CA LEU A 194 10.78 4.78 12.98
C LEU A 194 10.23 5.06 14.38
N ILE A 195 9.91 6.32 14.70
CA ILE A 195 9.32 6.66 15.99
C ILE A 195 7.95 5.99 16.16
N VAL A 196 7.06 6.09 15.16
CA VAL A 196 5.75 5.42 15.20
C VAL A 196 5.91 3.91 15.35
N GLY A 197 6.74 3.31 14.50
CA GLY A 197 6.89 1.88 14.44
C GLY A 197 7.54 1.28 15.67
N ILE A 198 8.63 1.87 16.17
CA ILE A 198 9.29 1.41 17.40
C ILE A 198 8.32 1.52 18.58
N THR A 199 7.62 2.65 18.71
CA THR A 199 6.61 2.85 19.76
C THR A 199 5.52 1.78 19.66
N ALA A 200 4.96 1.57 18.47
CA ALA A 200 3.91 0.58 18.26
C ALA A 200 4.40 -0.86 18.51
N MET A 201 5.63 -1.20 18.10
CA MET A 201 6.24 -2.51 18.35
C MET A 201 6.47 -2.76 19.84
N VAL A 202 6.99 -1.76 20.57
CA VAL A 202 7.21 -1.86 22.01
C VAL A 202 5.89 -2.09 22.75
N ILE A 203 4.87 -1.29 22.46
CA ILE A 203 3.53 -1.46 23.06
C ILE A 203 2.97 -2.85 22.72
N THR A 204 3.08 -3.27 21.45
CA THR A 204 2.61 -4.60 21.00
C THR A 204 3.35 -5.73 21.70
N TYR A 205 4.66 -5.63 21.88
CA TYR A 205 5.44 -6.63 22.59
C TYR A 205 4.96 -6.79 24.04
N PHE A 206 4.86 -5.69 24.80
CA PHE A 206 4.46 -5.73 26.20
C PHE A 206 3.01 -6.18 26.40
N THR A 207 2.10 -5.82 25.50
CA THR A 207 0.70 -6.25 25.58
C THR A 207 0.51 -7.71 25.16
N SER A 208 1.33 -8.20 24.20
CA SER A 208 1.20 -9.57 23.67
C SER A 208 2.03 -10.62 24.40
N ARG A 209 3.09 -10.24 25.13
CA ARG A 209 3.99 -11.21 25.78
C ARG A 209 3.30 -12.18 26.75
N ARG A 210 2.16 -11.77 27.34
CA ARG A 210 1.37 -12.64 28.22
C ARG A 210 0.67 -13.78 27.46
N SER A 211 0.50 -13.65 26.15
CA SER A 211 -0.08 -14.67 25.28
C SER A 211 0.97 -15.59 24.63
N PHE A 212 2.26 -15.35 24.86
CA PHE A 212 3.34 -16.20 24.34
C PHE A 212 3.27 -17.58 24.97
N ARG A 213 3.50 -18.62 24.15
CA ARG A 213 3.44 -20.02 24.56
C ARG A 213 4.84 -20.65 24.53
N ARG A 214 4.99 -21.79 25.20
CA ARG A 214 6.20 -22.60 25.05
C ARG A 214 6.25 -23.21 23.65
N PRO A 215 7.43 -23.28 23.01
CA PRO A 215 7.57 -23.91 21.70
C PRO A 215 7.03 -25.34 21.72
N SER A 216 6.15 -25.66 20.75
CA SER A 216 5.59 -27.01 20.59
C SER A 216 5.17 -27.21 19.13
N PRO A 217 5.39 -28.41 18.55
CA PRO A 217 4.88 -28.75 17.23
C PRO A 217 3.34 -28.73 17.16
N GLU A 218 2.66 -29.06 18.27
CA GLU A 218 1.19 -29.08 18.37
C GLU A 218 0.56 -27.72 18.07
N LEU A 219 1.29 -26.61 18.32
CA LEU A 219 0.81 -25.26 18.01
C LEU A 219 0.68 -25.04 16.51
N LEU A 220 1.61 -25.58 15.72
CA LEU A 220 1.57 -25.50 14.28
C LEU A 220 0.42 -26.38 13.74
N ASP A 221 0.32 -27.62 14.21
CA ASP A 221 -0.75 -28.55 13.79
C ASP A 221 -2.16 -28.00 14.09
N ALA A 222 -2.31 -27.33 15.25
CA ALA A 222 -3.57 -26.71 15.63
C ALA A 222 -3.91 -25.51 14.72
N TRP A 223 -2.92 -24.67 14.40
CA TRP A 223 -3.10 -23.55 13.50
C TRP A 223 -3.40 -24.00 12.06
N GLU A 224 -2.75 -25.05 11.57
CA GLU A 224 -3.02 -25.62 10.24
C GLU A 224 -4.44 -26.19 10.15
N ARG A 225 -4.93 -26.81 11.23
CA ARG A 225 -6.30 -27.33 11.32
C ARG A 225 -7.36 -26.26 11.64
N GLY A 226 -6.97 -25.01 11.85
CA GLY A 226 -7.89 -23.93 12.24
C GLY A 226 -8.54 -24.11 13.62
N VAL A 227 -7.86 -24.80 14.54
CA VAL A 227 -8.36 -25.05 15.90
C VAL A 227 -7.65 -24.13 16.89
N ASP A 228 -8.41 -23.34 17.63
CA ASP A 228 -7.88 -22.54 18.72
C ASP A 228 -7.56 -23.43 19.93
N LEU A 229 -6.27 -23.50 20.31
CA LEU A 229 -5.87 -24.13 21.57
C LEU A 229 -6.16 -23.18 22.75
N PRO A 230 -6.82 -23.65 23.83
CA PRO A 230 -7.11 -22.82 24.98
C PRO A 230 -5.86 -22.22 25.62
N LEU A 231 -5.94 -20.97 26.08
CA LEU A 231 -4.92 -20.33 26.88
C LEU A 231 -4.90 -20.95 28.28
N GLY A 232 -3.84 -21.71 28.63
CA GLY A 232 -3.56 -22.16 29.98
C GLY A 232 -4.01 -23.61 30.28
N GLY A 233 -3.08 -24.40 30.82
CA GLY A 233 -3.33 -25.74 31.35
C GLY A 233 -4.32 -25.74 32.53
N GLY A 234 -5.57 -25.99 32.21
CA GLY A 234 -6.65 -26.26 33.12
C GLY A 234 -7.62 -27.19 32.44
N SER A 235 -7.80 -28.40 32.94
CA SER A 235 -8.76 -29.39 32.47
C SER A 235 -10.19 -28.91 32.77
N GLY A 236 -10.68 -27.97 31.95
CA GLY A 236 -12.06 -27.53 31.98
C GLY A 236 -12.70 -27.82 30.65
N ARG A 237 -13.60 -28.78 30.56
CA ARG A 237 -14.50 -29.01 29.44
C ARG A 237 -15.32 -27.73 29.16
N SER A 238 -14.82 -26.83 28.36
CA SER A 238 -15.59 -25.72 27.82
C SER A 238 -16.49 -26.24 26.69
N LYS A 239 -17.78 -26.23 26.91
CA LYS A 239 -18.79 -26.40 25.87
C LYS A 239 -18.77 -25.15 24.98
N VAL A 240 -17.98 -25.18 23.91
CA VAL A 240 -18.09 -24.18 22.84
C VAL A 240 -19.24 -24.64 21.92
N PRO A 241 -20.26 -23.79 21.67
CA PRO A 241 -21.23 -24.07 20.63
C PRO A 241 -20.53 -23.96 19.27
N SER A 242 -20.32 -25.08 18.59
CA SER A 242 -19.69 -25.08 17.26
C SER A 242 -20.55 -24.29 16.26
N GLU A 243 -19.98 -23.30 15.61
CA GLU A 243 -20.62 -22.58 14.48
C GLU A 243 -21.13 -23.56 13.40
N SER A 244 -20.51 -24.73 13.29
CA SER A 244 -21.00 -25.82 12.45
C SER A 244 -22.42 -26.29 12.81
N ARG A 245 -22.84 -26.23 14.09
CA ARG A 245 -24.22 -26.55 14.49
C ARG A 245 -25.21 -25.43 14.13
N MET A 246 -24.79 -24.16 14.17
CA MET A 246 -25.63 -23.06 13.72
C MET A 246 -25.79 -23.04 12.19
N ARG A 247 -24.72 -23.33 11.43
CA ARG A 247 -24.79 -23.49 9.96
C ARG A 247 -25.65 -24.70 9.56
N ALA A 248 -25.50 -25.84 10.25
CA ALA A 248 -26.32 -27.01 9.98
C ALA A 248 -27.82 -26.76 10.30
N LYS A 249 -28.11 -26.01 11.37
CA LYS A 249 -29.49 -25.63 11.72
C LYS A 249 -30.08 -24.56 10.78
N ALA A 250 -29.27 -23.64 10.27
CA ALA A 250 -29.68 -22.69 9.24
C ALA A 250 -29.89 -23.38 7.88
N LEU A 251 -29.04 -24.35 7.52
CA LEU A 251 -29.15 -25.11 6.27
C LEU A 251 -30.37 -26.04 6.30
N SER A 252 -30.65 -26.73 7.42
CA SER A 252 -31.85 -27.56 7.58
C SER A 252 -33.15 -26.77 7.58
N ALA A 253 -33.14 -25.53 8.10
CA ALA A 253 -34.30 -24.61 8.03
C ALA A 253 -34.52 -24.07 6.60
N PHE A 254 -33.47 -23.93 5.81
CA PHE A 254 -33.56 -23.52 4.40
C PHE A 254 -34.01 -24.65 3.49
N VAL A 255 -33.51 -25.87 3.72
CA VAL A 255 -33.93 -27.07 2.96
C VAL A 255 -35.38 -27.49 3.29
N GLY A 256 -35.81 -27.33 4.55
CA GLY A 256 -37.21 -27.63 4.95
C GLY A 256 -38.25 -26.70 4.33
N ARG A 257 -37.86 -25.53 3.82
CA ARG A 257 -38.80 -24.59 3.12
C ARG A 257 -38.82 -24.76 1.60
N ALA A 258 -37.86 -25.52 1.04
CA ALA A 258 -37.76 -25.73 -0.41
C ALA A 258 -38.55 -26.96 -0.94
N VAL A 259 -39.12 -27.78 -0.06
CA VAL A 259 -39.77 -29.06 -0.47
C VAL A 259 -41.30 -28.93 -0.61
N SER A 260 -41.87 -27.76 -0.59
CA SER A 260 -43.33 -27.59 -0.68
C SER A 260 -43.77 -26.70 -1.85
N ARG A 261 -43.51 -27.13 -3.10
CA ARG A 261 -44.32 -26.80 -4.30
C ARG A 261 -43.74 -27.48 -5.53
N PRO A 262 -44.51 -28.32 -6.26
CA PRO A 262 -44.13 -28.82 -7.58
C PRO A 262 -44.42 -27.77 -8.64
N GLN A 263 -43.40 -27.42 -9.44
CA GLN A 263 -43.59 -26.69 -10.70
C GLN A 263 -43.42 -27.64 -11.89
N PRO A 264 -44.19 -27.42 -12.99
CA PRO A 264 -44.21 -28.31 -14.15
C PRO A 264 -42.91 -28.19 -14.97
N GLN A 265 -42.49 -29.33 -15.50
CA GLN A 265 -41.34 -29.43 -16.41
C GLN A 265 -41.59 -28.81 -17.78
N PRO A 266 -40.64 -28.10 -18.39
CA PRO A 266 -40.70 -27.79 -19.83
C PRO A 266 -40.20 -29.01 -20.65
N GLN A 267 -40.94 -29.28 -21.73
CA GLN A 267 -40.62 -30.32 -22.72
C GLN A 267 -39.40 -29.96 -23.58
N PRO A 268 -38.67 -30.94 -24.06
CA PRO A 268 -37.50 -30.71 -24.93
C PRO A 268 -37.93 -30.39 -26.38
N GLN A 269 -37.35 -29.36 -26.97
CA GLN A 269 -37.46 -29.07 -28.40
C GLN A 269 -36.37 -29.76 -29.20
N PRO A 270 -36.64 -30.13 -30.48
CA PRO A 270 -35.76 -30.97 -31.26
C PRO A 270 -34.57 -30.23 -31.86
N VAL A 271 -33.45 -30.92 -31.89
CA VAL A 271 -32.19 -30.55 -32.54
C VAL A 271 -32.37 -30.56 -34.07
N VAL A 272 -32.11 -29.45 -34.74
CA VAL A 272 -31.91 -29.37 -36.18
C VAL A 272 -30.40 -29.34 -36.46
N ALA A 273 -29.93 -30.35 -37.15
CA ALA A 273 -28.55 -30.40 -37.66
C ALA A 273 -28.37 -29.42 -38.81
N ALA A 274 -27.30 -28.65 -38.79
CA ALA A 274 -26.80 -27.96 -39.96
C ALA A 274 -25.29 -28.10 -40.06
N THR A 275 -24.90 -28.47 -41.23
CA THR A 275 -23.62 -28.90 -41.79
C THR A 275 -22.52 -27.85 -41.75
N ALA A 276 -21.30 -28.38 -41.74
CA ALA A 276 -19.99 -27.75 -41.79
C ALA A 276 -19.78 -26.72 -42.91
N GLN A 277 -18.97 -25.69 -42.61
CA GLN A 277 -17.87 -25.19 -43.47
C GLN A 277 -16.91 -24.29 -42.66
N ASP A 278 -15.66 -24.41 -43.02
CA ASP A 278 -14.35 -24.09 -42.50
C ASP A 278 -13.95 -22.58 -42.32
N PRO A 279 -12.67 -22.28 -42.02
CA PRO A 279 -12.30 -21.58 -40.79
C PRO A 279 -11.71 -20.16 -41.05
N VAL A 280 -11.94 -19.24 -40.14
CA VAL A 280 -11.14 -18.00 -40.05
C VAL A 280 -10.89 -17.67 -38.57
N SER A 281 -9.62 -17.75 -38.27
CA SER A 281 -8.88 -17.01 -37.22
C SER A 281 -9.64 -16.58 -35.97
N GLY A 282 -9.51 -17.33 -34.91
CA GLY A 282 -10.04 -17.05 -33.58
C GLY A 282 -9.15 -16.10 -32.81
N SER A 283 -9.64 -14.91 -32.56
CA SER A 283 -9.25 -14.10 -31.40
C SER A 283 -9.98 -14.69 -30.19
N THR A 284 -9.27 -15.42 -29.36
CA THR A 284 -9.78 -15.86 -28.06
C THR A 284 -9.82 -14.66 -27.13
N VAL A 285 -10.98 -14.06 -27.00
CA VAL A 285 -11.27 -13.12 -25.89
C VAL A 285 -11.29 -13.94 -24.62
N MET A 286 -10.21 -13.86 -23.85
CA MET A 286 -10.12 -14.40 -22.52
C MET A 286 -11.04 -13.58 -21.62
N THR A 287 -12.24 -14.10 -21.34
CA THR A 287 -13.07 -13.61 -20.24
C THR A 287 -12.34 -13.88 -18.95
N LEU A 288 -11.72 -12.84 -18.39
CA LEU A 288 -11.21 -12.86 -17.03
C LEU A 288 -12.41 -12.92 -16.09
N THR A 289 -12.77 -14.12 -15.67
CA THR A 289 -13.60 -14.29 -14.48
C THR A 289 -12.74 -13.90 -13.29
N ASP A 290 -13.11 -12.81 -12.63
CA ASP A 290 -12.60 -12.39 -11.32
C ASP A 290 -13.01 -13.45 -10.26
N SER A 291 -12.29 -14.54 -10.20
CA SER A 291 -12.26 -15.42 -9.05
C SER A 291 -10.90 -15.25 -8.38
N GLU A 292 -10.85 -14.42 -7.32
CA GLU A 292 -9.76 -14.53 -6.36
C GLU A 292 -9.61 -16.00 -5.96
N PRO A 293 -8.39 -16.56 -5.96
CA PRO A 293 -8.18 -17.94 -5.57
C PRO A 293 -8.72 -18.12 -4.15
N GLY A 294 -9.69 -19.01 -3.99
CA GLY A 294 -10.26 -19.32 -2.68
C GLY A 294 -9.17 -19.81 -1.71
N PRO A 295 -9.42 -19.71 -0.40
CA PRO A 295 -8.45 -20.09 0.64
C PRO A 295 -7.86 -21.48 0.45
N ASP A 296 -8.58 -22.42 -0.15
CA ASP A 296 -8.12 -23.79 -0.43
C ASP A 296 -7.12 -23.84 -1.59
N GLN A 297 -7.23 -22.98 -2.61
CA GLN A 297 -6.25 -22.88 -3.70
C GLN A 297 -4.95 -22.20 -3.23
N ALA A 298 -5.04 -21.24 -2.32
CA ALA A 298 -3.87 -20.64 -1.68
C ALA A 298 -3.12 -21.66 -0.79
N ILE A 299 -3.80 -22.66 -0.26
CA ILE A 299 -3.22 -23.73 0.58
C ILE A 299 -2.52 -24.78 -0.28
N ALA A 300 -3.12 -25.22 -1.39
CA ALA A 300 -2.50 -26.16 -2.33
C ALA A 300 -1.24 -25.58 -2.98
N TYR A 301 -1.25 -24.29 -3.31
CA TYR A 301 -0.06 -23.57 -3.78
C TYR A 301 1.07 -23.50 -2.73
N ARG A 302 0.74 -23.66 -1.45
CA ARG A 302 1.66 -23.55 -0.32
C ARG A 302 2.53 -24.77 -0.08
N GLU A 303 1.98 -25.97 -0.19
CA GLU A 303 2.72 -27.21 0.07
C GLU A 303 3.68 -27.55 -1.07
N ASP A 304 3.25 -27.37 -2.31
CA ASP A 304 4.06 -27.66 -3.49
C ASP A 304 5.24 -26.68 -3.67
N VAL A 305 5.08 -25.41 -3.29
CA VAL A 305 6.13 -24.36 -3.44
C VAL A 305 7.23 -24.47 -2.37
N ILE A 306 6.91 -24.93 -1.16
CA ILE A 306 7.90 -25.03 -0.07
C ILE A 306 8.80 -26.26 -0.23
N GLU A 307 8.27 -27.36 -0.76
CA GLU A 307 9.00 -28.62 -0.88
C GLU A 307 9.73 -28.78 -2.22
N GLN A 308 9.28 -28.10 -3.26
CA GLN A 308 9.79 -28.20 -4.63
C GLN A 308 10.63 -27.02 -5.12
N ALA A 309 10.97 -26.02 -4.27
CA ALA A 309 11.88 -24.96 -4.71
C ALA A 309 13.20 -25.58 -5.14
N PRO A 310 13.51 -25.63 -6.45
CA PRO A 310 14.77 -26.21 -6.92
C PRO A 310 15.89 -25.39 -6.31
N SER A 311 16.68 -26.01 -5.43
CA SER A 311 17.88 -25.41 -4.82
C SER A 311 18.97 -25.26 -5.89
N SER A 312 18.62 -24.58 -7.00
CA SER A 312 19.59 -24.36 -8.07
C SER A 312 20.69 -23.41 -7.58
N LYS A 313 21.92 -23.62 -8.05
CA LYS A 313 23.04 -22.70 -7.76
C LYS A 313 22.67 -21.28 -8.17
N LYS A 314 21.88 -21.12 -9.24
CA LYS A 314 21.39 -19.85 -9.79
C LYS A 314 20.47 -19.14 -8.79
N ALA A 315 19.46 -19.83 -8.25
CA ALA A 315 18.54 -19.27 -7.27
C ALA A 315 19.27 -18.79 -6.00
N ARG A 316 20.30 -19.54 -5.53
CA ARG A 316 21.13 -19.11 -4.40
C ARG A 316 21.95 -17.88 -4.72
N ALA A 317 22.52 -17.80 -5.93
CA ALA A 317 23.30 -16.64 -6.36
C ALA A 317 22.42 -15.37 -6.35
N PHE A 318 21.23 -15.42 -6.94
CA PHE A 318 20.32 -14.24 -6.96
C PHE A 318 19.70 -13.93 -5.60
N ALA A 319 19.44 -14.92 -4.76
CA ALA A 319 19.00 -14.70 -3.38
C ALA A 319 20.02 -13.90 -2.54
N VAL A 320 21.28 -13.87 -2.94
CA VAL A 320 22.35 -13.06 -2.33
C VAL A 320 22.63 -11.80 -3.14
N LEU A 321 22.70 -11.89 -4.46
CA LEU A 321 23.09 -10.80 -5.34
C LEU A 321 22.09 -9.62 -5.29
N VAL A 322 20.78 -9.90 -5.28
CA VAL A 322 19.76 -8.85 -5.25
C VAL A 322 19.82 -8.06 -3.94
N PRO A 323 19.75 -8.66 -2.73
CA PRO A 323 19.93 -7.91 -1.49
C PRO A 323 21.28 -7.19 -1.42
N LEU A 324 22.36 -7.79 -1.94
CA LEU A 324 23.69 -7.17 -1.95
C LEU A 324 23.72 -5.91 -2.81
N ALA A 325 23.10 -5.93 -4.01
CA ALA A 325 23.04 -4.78 -4.90
C ALA A 325 22.31 -3.60 -4.23
N TYR A 326 21.15 -3.86 -3.60
CA TYR A 326 20.41 -2.81 -2.87
C TYR A 326 21.15 -2.35 -1.60
N THR A 327 21.81 -3.25 -0.87
CA THR A 327 22.61 -2.88 0.30
C THR A 327 23.79 -2.01 -0.11
N ALA A 328 24.46 -2.32 -1.23
CA ALA A 328 25.52 -1.50 -1.79
C ALA A 328 25.01 -0.11 -2.20
N PHE A 329 23.80 -0.04 -2.79
CA PHE A 329 23.17 1.23 -3.14
C PHE A 329 22.82 2.06 -1.89
N ILE A 330 22.27 1.45 -0.83
CA ILE A 330 22.04 2.14 0.45
C ILE A 330 23.35 2.61 1.04
N GLY A 331 24.38 1.77 0.98
CA GLY A 331 25.74 2.16 1.43
C GLY A 331 26.24 3.40 0.69
N TYR A 332 26.01 3.47 -0.63
CA TYR A 332 26.34 4.66 -1.43
C TYR A 332 25.55 5.89 -0.95
N LEU A 333 24.22 5.80 -0.76
CA LEU A 333 23.41 6.92 -0.27
C LEU A 333 23.85 7.41 1.10
N LEU A 334 24.20 6.49 2.02
CA LEU A 334 24.70 6.85 3.34
C LEU A 334 26.09 7.54 3.24
N ILE A 335 26.97 7.04 2.39
CA ILE A 335 28.29 7.64 2.17
C ILE A 335 28.13 9.05 1.57
N ALA A 336 27.29 9.21 0.53
CA ALA A 336 27.03 10.50 -0.10
C ALA A 336 26.52 11.54 0.90
N LYS A 337 25.59 11.13 1.79
CA LYS A 337 25.01 12.00 2.81
C LYS A 337 26.01 12.52 3.86
N PHE A 338 27.08 11.76 4.15
CA PHE A 338 28.06 12.09 5.20
C PHE A 338 29.46 12.44 4.65
N THR A 339 29.65 12.46 3.33
CA THR A 339 30.95 12.72 2.69
C THR A 339 30.80 13.71 1.54
N ALA A 340 31.91 14.06 0.89
CA ALA A 340 31.92 14.91 -0.30
C ALA A 340 31.60 14.16 -1.61
N VAL A 341 31.11 12.94 -1.56
CA VAL A 341 30.60 12.22 -2.72
C VAL A 341 29.32 12.90 -3.20
N PRO A 342 29.13 13.11 -4.53
CA PRO A 342 27.91 13.72 -5.05
C PRO A 342 26.66 13.02 -4.53
N ASP A 343 25.75 13.78 -3.92
CA ASP A 343 24.44 13.28 -3.51
C ASP A 343 23.55 13.14 -4.75
N LEU A 344 22.55 12.27 -4.67
CA LEU A 344 21.57 12.07 -5.72
C LEU A 344 20.40 13.01 -5.46
N GLU A 345 20.13 13.91 -6.39
CA GLU A 345 19.07 14.89 -6.27
C GLU A 345 17.74 14.38 -6.86
N GLY A 346 16.65 14.78 -6.24
CA GLY A 346 15.28 14.56 -6.76
C GLY A 346 14.94 13.08 -7.04
N GLY A 347 14.59 12.79 -8.28
CA GLY A 347 14.17 11.44 -8.73
C GLY A 347 15.31 10.43 -8.99
N ASP A 348 16.58 10.83 -8.91
CA ASP A 348 17.71 10.02 -9.34
C ASP A 348 17.86 8.73 -8.51
N ALA A 349 17.65 8.81 -7.21
CA ALA A 349 17.66 7.64 -6.35
C ALA A 349 16.62 6.60 -6.77
N ALA A 350 15.40 7.05 -7.07
CA ALA A 350 14.32 6.19 -7.56
C ALA A 350 14.66 5.59 -8.94
N ALA A 351 15.25 6.38 -9.84
CA ALA A 351 15.70 5.92 -11.15
C ALA A 351 16.76 4.82 -11.06
N ILE A 352 17.73 4.96 -10.14
CA ILE A 352 18.76 3.93 -9.91
C ILE A 352 18.15 2.65 -9.33
N VAL A 353 17.20 2.77 -8.37
CA VAL A 353 16.47 1.62 -7.82
C VAL A 353 15.74 0.88 -8.94
N GLY A 354 15.02 1.59 -9.81
CA GLY A 354 14.36 1.01 -10.98
C GLY A 354 15.34 0.38 -11.97
N GLY A 355 16.45 1.04 -12.25
CA GLY A 355 17.52 0.53 -13.12
C GLY A 355 18.13 -0.78 -12.61
N ILE A 356 18.44 -0.85 -11.31
CA ILE A 356 18.91 -2.09 -10.66
C ILE A 356 17.85 -3.20 -10.83
N ALA A 357 16.57 -2.91 -10.61
CA ALA A 357 15.50 -3.88 -10.75
C ALA A 357 15.42 -4.45 -12.18
N VAL A 358 15.51 -3.60 -13.21
CA VAL A 358 15.51 -4.04 -14.62
C VAL A 358 16.71 -4.92 -14.94
N ILE A 359 17.92 -4.49 -14.55
CA ILE A 359 19.15 -5.27 -14.79
C ILE A 359 19.05 -6.64 -14.10
N MET A 360 18.60 -6.67 -12.83
CA MET A 360 18.42 -7.93 -12.11
C MET A 360 17.37 -8.82 -12.77
N THR A 361 16.26 -8.27 -13.26
CA THR A 361 15.24 -9.01 -14.03
C THR A 361 15.88 -9.67 -15.24
N TYR A 362 16.65 -8.92 -16.04
CA TYR A 362 17.31 -9.45 -17.24
C TYR A 362 18.34 -10.52 -16.91
N LEU A 363 19.14 -10.32 -15.87
CA LEU A 363 20.12 -11.31 -15.43
C LEU A 363 19.45 -12.61 -14.96
N ILE A 364 18.34 -12.52 -14.24
CA ILE A 364 17.56 -13.68 -13.80
C ILE A 364 16.97 -14.40 -15.01
N CYS A 365 16.28 -13.70 -15.91
CA CYS A 365 15.70 -14.28 -17.13
C CYS A 365 16.77 -14.93 -18.04
N ALA A 366 17.96 -14.34 -18.16
CA ALA A 366 19.06 -14.91 -18.93
C ALA A 366 19.56 -16.26 -18.37
N THR A 367 19.31 -16.51 -17.09
CA THR A 367 19.67 -17.78 -16.46
C THR A 367 18.53 -18.80 -16.45
N ASP A 368 17.29 -18.35 -16.67
CA ASP A 368 16.15 -19.22 -16.78
C ASP A 368 16.06 -19.78 -18.20
N THR A 369 16.26 -21.09 -18.32
CA THR A 369 16.27 -21.82 -19.60
C THR A 369 14.95 -22.52 -19.86
N THR A 370 13.84 -21.98 -19.33
CA THR A 370 12.50 -22.54 -19.58
C THR A 370 12.07 -22.34 -21.04
N LYS A 371 10.96 -22.98 -21.44
CA LYS A 371 10.51 -23.10 -22.84
C LYS A 371 10.20 -21.76 -23.53
N ALA A 372 9.92 -20.70 -22.77
CA ALA A 372 9.81 -19.35 -23.30
C ALA A 372 11.21 -18.77 -23.54
N GLY A 373 11.41 -18.08 -24.67
CA GLY A 373 12.70 -17.42 -24.97
C GLY A 373 13.00 -16.30 -23.97
N PHE A 374 14.29 -15.92 -23.87
CA PHE A 374 14.74 -14.84 -22.98
C PHE A 374 13.94 -13.54 -23.14
N PHE A 375 13.69 -13.14 -24.38
CA PHE A 375 13.00 -11.87 -24.66
C PHE A 375 11.54 -11.91 -24.22
N GLU A 376 10.86 -13.02 -24.46
CA GLU A 376 9.45 -13.23 -24.09
C GLU A 376 9.30 -13.23 -22.57
N THR A 377 10.16 -13.96 -21.85
CA THR A 377 10.11 -14.03 -20.38
C THR A 377 10.38 -12.67 -19.74
N CYS A 378 11.37 -11.91 -20.26
CA CYS A 378 11.63 -10.55 -19.78
C CYS A 378 10.44 -9.61 -20.01
N ALA A 379 9.86 -9.65 -21.23
CA ALA A 379 8.71 -8.82 -21.59
C ALA A 379 7.51 -9.14 -20.70
N GLU A 380 7.25 -10.42 -20.45
CA GLU A 380 6.14 -10.89 -19.60
C GLU A 380 6.26 -10.34 -18.16
N HIS A 381 7.42 -10.47 -17.52
CA HIS A 381 7.63 -9.92 -16.18
C HIS A 381 7.51 -8.40 -16.13
N ILE A 382 7.99 -7.67 -17.15
CA ILE A 382 7.85 -6.21 -17.23
C ILE A 382 6.37 -5.82 -17.40
N ILE A 383 5.63 -6.51 -18.27
CA ILE A 383 4.20 -6.28 -18.47
C ILE A 383 3.42 -6.54 -17.19
N GLU A 384 3.68 -7.66 -16.50
CA GLU A 384 3.07 -7.95 -15.21
C GLU A 384 3.34 -6.86 -14.17
N GLY A 385 4.59 -6.37 -14.13
CA GLY A 385 4.98 -5.26 -13.27
C GLY A 385 4.23 -3.97 -13.57
N LEU A 386 4.11 -3.60 -14.86
CA LEU A 386 3.33 -2.43 -15.30
C LEU A 386 1.85 -2.57 -14.94
N VAL A 387 1.25 -3.73 -15.23
CA VAL A 387 -0.15 -4.01 -14.87
C VAL A 387 -0.35 -3.87 -13.36
N PHE A 388 0.57 -4.39 -12.56
CA PHE A 388 0.51 -4.23 -11.11
C PHE A 388 0.60 -2.75 -10.70
N ALA A 389 1.55 -1.98 -11.24
CA ALA A 389 1.71 -0.57 -10.92
C ALA A 389 0.45 0.25 -11.24
N PHE A 390 -0.15 0.04 -12.42
CA PHE A 390 -1.40 0.73 -12.78
C PHE A 390 -2.60 0.28 -11.94
N ARG A 391 -2.70 -0.99 -11.56
CA ARG A 391 -3.75 -1.46 -10.64
C ARG A 391 -3.61 -0.85 -9.25
N ALA A 392 -2.37 -0.74 -8.74
CA ALA A 392 -2.10 -0.21 -7.41
C ALA A 392 -2.30 1.31 -7.33
N MET A 393 -1.85 2.04 -8.35
CA MET A 393 -1.71 3.50 -8.30
C MET A 393 -2.55 4.25 -9.33
N GLY A 394 -3.15 3.58 -10.33
CA GLY A 394 -3.84 4.26 -11.44
C GLY A 394 -4.99 5.16 -11.01
N ILE A 395 -5.68 4.82 -9.92
CA ILE A 395 -6.75 5.66 -9.36
C ILE A 395 -6.23 6.98 -8.77
N VAL A 396 -4.94 7.06 -8.42
CA VAL A 396 -4.33 8.27 -7.86
C VAL A 396 -4.24 9.38 -8.91
N ILE A 397 -4.11 9.04 -10.19
CA ILE A 397 -3.93 10.01 -11.29
C ILE A 397 -5.05 11.06 -11.34
N PRO A 398 -6.34 10.71 -11.51
CA PRO A 398 -7.41 11.72 -11.56
C PRO A 398 -7.62 12.43 -10.22
N ILE A 399 -7.29 11.76 -9.10
CA ILE A 399 -7.37 12.36 -7.76
C ILE A 399 -6.28 13.43 -7.61
N ALA A 400 -5.03 13.10 -7.95
CA ALA A 400 -3.91 14.03 -7.91
C ALA A 400 -4.15 15.22 -8.86
N GLY A 401 -4.71 15.00 -10.04
CA GLY A 401 -5.07 16.06 -10.98
C GLY A 401 -5.99 17.11 -10.37
N PHE A 402 -6.97 16.72 -9.55
CA PHE A 402 -7.79 17.68 -8.80
C PHE A 402 -6.98 18.46 -7.77
N PHE A 403 -6.15 17.79 -6.98
CA PHE A 403 -5.37 18.48 -5.94
C PHE A 403 -4.28 19.38 -6.53
N PHE A 404 -3.68 18.99 -7.64
CA PHE A 404 -2.70 19.79 -8.38
C PHE A 404 -3.32 21.08 -8.96
N LEU A 405 -4.62 21.10 -9.23
CA LEU A 405 -5.33 22.32 -9.60
C LEU A 405 -5.27 23.40 -8.51
N GLY A 406 -5.10 23.02 -7.25
CA GLY A 406 -4.91 23.95 -6.13
C GLY A 406 -3.51 24.56 -6.05
N ASN A 407 -2.51 24.01 -6.75
CA ASN A 407 -1.13 24.45 -6.77
C ASN A 407 -0.83 25.21 -8.07
N GLY A 408 -0.34 26.44 -7.98
CA GLY A 408 -0.06 27.32 -9.12
C GLY A 408 0.93 26.75 -10.13
N GLU A 409 1.87 25.90 -9.71
CA GLU A 409 2.83 25.26 -10.60
C GLU A 409 2.15 24.38 -11.66
N PHE A 410 1.07 23.71 -11.27
CA PHE A 410 0.35 22.78 -12.15
C PHE A 410 -0.96 23.35 -12.71
N ALA A 411 -1.57 24.28 -11.99
CA ALA A 411 -2.89 24.84 -12.31
C ALA A 411 -2.93 25.43 -13.74
N GLY A 412 -1.89 26.16 -14.14
CA GLY A 412 -1.81 26.72 -15.50
C GLY A 412 -1.89 25.67 -16.60
N ARG A 413 -1.16 24.59 -16.46
CA ARG A 413 -1.16 23.43 -17.41
C ARG A 413 -2.50 22.72 -17.42
N ILE A 414 -3.15 22.58 -16.24
CA ILE A 414 -4.46 21.90 -16.10
C ILE A 414 -5.58 22.73 -16.70
N LEU A 415 -5.53 24.05 -16.51
CA LEU A 415 -6.54 24.99 -17.02
C LEU A 415 -6.32 25.36 -18.50
N GLY A 416 -5.20 24.93 -19.09
CA GLY A 416 -4.86 25.26 -20.49
C GLY A 416 -4.57 26.75 -20.70
N LEU A 417 -4.00 27.43 -19.67
CA LEU A 417 -3.68 28.84 -19.77
C LEU A 417 -2.53 29.09 -20.75
N GLY A 418 -2.58 30.24 -21.42
CA GLY A 418 -1.54 30.66 -22.37
C GLY A 418 -0.24 31.10 -21.70
N GLU A 419 0.84 31.19 -22.49
CA GLU A 419 2.12 31.72 -22.02
C GLU A 419 1.94 33.17 -21.53
N GLY A 420 2.30 33.44 -20.28
CA GLY A 420 2.19 34.76 -19.64
C GLY A 420 0.91 34.98 -18.82
N GLU A 421 -0.03 34.07 -18.83
CA GLU A 421 -1.18 34.13 -17.92
C GLU A 421 -0.79 33.61 -16.53
N THR A 422 -1.20 34.35 -15.48
CA THR A 422 -0.91 33.96 -14.10
C THR A 422 -1.81 32.79 -13.69
N ALA A 423 -1.21 31.66 -13.36
CA ALA A 423 -1.95 30.50 -12.85
C ALA A 423 -2.49 30.77 -11.45
N PRO A 424 -3.73 30.35 -11.15
CA PRO A 424 -4.29 30.51 -9.81
C PRO A 424 -3.62 29.57 -8.80
N THR A 425 -3.42 30.04 -7.58
CA THR A 425 -2.93 29.26 -6.44
C THR A 425 -4.09 28.97 -5.48
N LEU A 426 -5.16 28.30 -5.98
CA LEU A 426 -6.46 28.23 -5.30
C LEU A 426 -6.37 27.83 -3.83
N LEU A 427 -5.54 26.87 -3.47
CA LEU A 427 -5.37 26.44 -2.08
C LEU A 427 -4.57 27.46 -1.27
N PHE A 428 -3.45 27.94 -1.81
CA PHE A 428 -2.59 28.91 -1.14
C PHE A 428 -3.31 30.24 -0.92
N ASP A 429 -4.06 30.74 -1.90
CA ASP A 429 -4.85 31.96 -1.82
C ASP A 429 -5.90 31.87 -0.71
N MET A 430 -6.59 30.72 -0.59
CA MET A 430 -7.56 30.49 0.47
C MET A 430 -6.92 30.46 1.87
N VAL A 431 -5.79 29.79 2.01
CA VAL A 431 -5.04 29.73 3.27
C VAL A 431 -4.58 31.13 3.66
N THR A 432 -4.04 31.91 2.70
CA THR A 432 -3.56 33.29 2.95
C THR A 432 -4.72 34.22 3.31
N ALA A 433 -5.86 34.10 2.63
CA ALA A 433 -7.04 34.87 2.97
C ALA A 433 -7.63 34.53 4.36
N ALA A 434 -7.51 33.27 4.77
CA ALA A 434 -7.95 32.79 6.08
C ALA A 434 -6.88 32.98 7.18
N GLN A 435 -5.68 33.45 6.85
CA GLN A 435 -4.52 33.49 7.74
C GLN A 435 -4.81 34.17 9.09
N SER A 436 -5.59 35.28 9.10
CA SER A 436 -5.97 35.95 10.33
C SER A 436 -6.86 35.13 11.28
N GLY A 437 -7.51 34.08 10.77
CA GLY A 437 -8.35 33.15 11.53
C GLY A 437 -7.68 31.83 11.86
N ILE A 438 -6.53 31.51 11.24
CA ILE A 438 -5.77 30.31 11.54
C ILE A 438 -4.90 30.57 12.77
N PRO A 439 -5.00 29.75 13.83
CA PRO A 439 -4.09 29.85 14.95
C PRO A 439 -2.65 29.70 14.48
N GLU A 440 -1.79 30.69 14.78
CA GLU A 440 -0.34 30.60 14.54
C GLU A 440 0.31 29.57 15.50
N ASN A 441 -0.09 28.33 15.35
CA ASN A 441 0.31 27.26 16.26
C ASN A 441 0.66 26.00 15.48
N ALA A 442 1.94 25.65 15.47
CA ALA A 442 2.48 24.49 14.82
C ALA A 442 1.81 23.17 15.26
N PHE A 443 1.45 23.04 16.54
CA PHE A 443 0.74 21.86 17.04
C PHE A 443 -0.65 21.74 16.44
N PHE A 444 -1.39 22.85 16.36
CA PHE A 444 -2.70 22.85 15.72
C PHE A 444 -2.61 22.42 14.25
N ALA A 445 -1.69 23.02 13.49
CA ALA A 445 -1.49 22.67 12.07
C ALA A 445 -1.03 21.21 11.90
N GLY A 446 -0.01 20.77 12.64
CA GLY A 446 0.53 19.43 12.55
C GLY A 446 -0.51 18.34 12.88
N PHE A 447 -1.25 18.49 13.97
CA PHE A 447 -2.29 17.52 14.33
C PHE A 447 -3.53 17.61 13.42
N SER A 448 -3.85 18.78 12.85
CA SER A 448 -4.92 18.90 11.86
C SER A 448 -4.56 18.18 10.56
N VAL A 449 -3.34 18.35 10.05
CA VAL A 449 -2.86 17.64 8.85
C VAL A 449 -2.74 16.14 9.11
N LEU A 450 -2.28 15.71 10.30
CA LEU A 450 -2.31 14.30 10.70
C LEU A 450 -3.72 13.72 10.66
N LEU A 451 -4.70 14.44 11.23
CA LEU A 451 -6.10 14.00 11.27
C LEU A 451 -6.69 13.90 9.85
N ILE A 452 -6.43 14.90 9.00
CA ILE A 452 -6.85 14.87 7.59
C ILE A 452 -6.22 13.66 6.89
N GLY A 453 -4.93 13.40 7.11
CA GLY A 453 -4.25 12.22 6.60
C GLY A 453 -4.89 10.91 7.06
N LEU A 454 -5.20 10.79 8.36
CA LEU A 454 -5.90 9.61 8.89
C LEU A 454 -7.28 9.40 8.24
N VAL A 455 -8.04 10.48 8.04
CA VAL A 455 -9.34 10.42 7.36
C VAL A 455 -9.17 10.06 5.88
N ALA A 456 -8.21 10.68 5.20
CA ALA A 456 -7.92 10.38 3.80
C ALA A 456 -7.47 8.93 3.59
N GLY A 457 -6.72 8.35 4.53
CA GLY A 457 -6.33 6.94 4.50
C GLY A 457 -7.47 5.93 4.71
N LEU A 458 -8.67 6.38 5.09
CA LEU A 458 -9.84 5.47 5.26
C LEU A 458 -10.30 4.84 3.94
N ASP A 459 -9.85 5.31 2.79
CA ASP A 459 -10.08 4.65 1.51
C ASP A 459 -9.40 3.28 1.40
N GLY A 460 -8.40 3.03 2.24
CA GLY A 460 -7.66 1.77 2.31
C GLY A 460 -6.47 1.66 1.34
N SER A 461 -6.18 2.70 0.54
CA SER A 461 -5.00 2.73 -0.35
C SER A 461 -3.75 3.28 0.36
N GLY A 462 -3.94 4.27 1.21
CA GLY A 462 -2.87 5.03 1.87
C GLY A 462 -2.15 6.03 0.96
N PHE A 463 -2.40 6.04 -0.34
CA PHE A 463 -1.72 6.90 -1.32
C PHE A 463 -2.60 7.99 -1.90
N SER A 464 -3.89 7.72 -2.07
CA SER A 464 -4.84 8.65 -2.69
C SER A 464 -4.96 9.99 -1.96
N GLY A 465 -4.75 10.01 -0.65
CA GLY A 465 -4.77 11.20 0.18
C GLY A 465 -3.46 11.98 0.24
N LEU A 466 -2.34 11.44 -0.28
CA LEU A 466 -1.04 12.11 -0.22
C LEU A 466 -1.00 13.44 -0.99
N PRO A 467 -1.58 13.54 -2.20
CA PRO A 467 -1.67 14.84 -2.87
C PRO A 467 -2.47 15.88 -2.08
N LEU A 468 -3.54 15.47 -1.39
CA LEU A 468 -4.31 16.37 -0.52
C LEU A 468 -3.45 16.88 0.63
N THR A 469 -2.86 15.97 1.41
CA THR A 469 -2.08 16.38 2.59
C THR A 469 -0.80 17.12 2.21
N GLY A 470 -0.18 16.78 1.07
CA GLY A 470 0.95 17.51 0.50
C GLY A 470 0.57 18.95 0.14
N SER A 471 -0.51 19.14 -0.64
CA SER A 471 -1.00 20.47 -1.00
C SER A 471 -1.37 21.31 0.22
N LEU A 472 -2.04 20.69 1.22
CA LEU A 472 -2.32 21.38 2.50
C LEU A 472 -1.04 21.76 3.24
N ALA A 473 -0.02 20.91 3.24
CA ALA A 473 1.26 21.22 3.87
C ALA A 473 1.94 22.43 3.22
N GLY A 474 2.02 22.46 1.88
CA GLY A 474 2.57 23.58 1.13
C GLY A 474 1.85 24.89 1.41
N GLY A 475 0.50 24.86 1.50
CA GLY A 475 -0.31 26.05 1.77
C GLY A 475 -0.28 26.51 3.23
N LEU A 476 -0.35 25.58 4.21
CA LEU A 476 -0.46 25.91 5.64
C LEU A 476 0.89 26.22 6.29
N ALA A 477 1.98 25.57 5.88
CA ALA A 477 3.26 25.67 6.56
C ALA A 477 3.76 27.12 6.71
N PRO A 478 3.72 27.98 5.68
CA PRO A 478 4.13 29.37 5.81
C PRO A 478 3.30 30.17 6.83
N ALA A 479 1.99 29.87 6.94
CA ALA A 479 1.08 30.56 7.84
C ALA A 479 1.36 30.26 9.33
N VAL A 480 1.96 29.11 9.63
CA VAL A 480 2.24 28.68 11.02
C VAL A 480 3.73 28.61 11.34
N GLY A 481 4.59 29.11 10.45
CA GLY A 481 6.04 29.13 10.62
C GLY A 481 6.69 27.74 10.67
N MET A 482 6.06 26.73 10.02
CA MET A 482 6.60 25.38 9.91
C MET A 482 7.27 25.17 8.55
N ASP A 483 8.17 24.21 8.51
CA ASP A 483 8.71 23.72 7.24
C ASP A 483 7.67 22.86 6.50
N PRO A 484 7.39 23.15 5.21
CA PRO A 484 6.39 22.42 4.42
C PRO A 484 6.68 20.92 4.29
N ALA A 485 7.96 20.53 4.19
CA ALA A 485 8.34 19.11 4.08
C ALA A 485 8.03 18.36 5.39
N THR A 486 8.18 19.01 6.54
CA THR A 486 7.78 18.44 7.85
C THR A 486 6.27 18.21 7.91
N LEU A 487 5.50 19.21 7.50
CA LEU A 487 4.04 19.12 7.53
C LEU A 487 3.52 18.08 6.52
N ALA A 488 4.16 17.98 5.34
CA ALA A 488 3.87 16.95 4.34
C ALA A 488 4.17 15.54 4.87
N ALA A 489 5.31 15.35 5.55
CA ALA A 489 5.65 14.08 6.20
C ALA A 489 4.64 13.70 7.30
N ILE A 490 4.15 14.64 8.09
CA ILE A 490 3.07 14.41 9.08
C ILE A 490 1.80 13.91 8.39
N GLY A 491 1.39 14.54 7.29
CA GLY A 491 0.25 14.11 6.50
C GLY A 491 0.43 12.71 5.90
N GLN A 492 1.61 12.43 5.39
CA GLN A 492 2.00 11.10 4.88
C GLN A 492 1.88 10.02 5.97
N MET A 493 2.35 10.31 7.20
CA MET A 493 2.16 9.38 8.32
C MET A 493 0.69 9.06 8.54
N GLY A 494 -0.19 10.07 8.57
CA GLY A 494 -1.63 9.86 8.72
C GLY A 494 -2.21 8.96 7.63
N ASN A 495 -1.96 9.29 6.36
CA ASN A 495 -2.46 8.54 5.20
C ASN A 495 -2.01 7.08 5.22
N ILE A 496 -0.70 6.85 5.33
CA ILE A 496 -0.13 5.50 5.18
C ILE A 496 -0.45 4.61 6.39
N TRP A 497 -0.33 5.13 7.62
CA TRP A 497 -0.67 4.34 8.80
C TRP A 497 -2.16 4.04 8.92
N ALA A 498 -3.04 4.86 8.35
CA ALA A 498 -4.46 4.52 8.24
C ALA A 498 -4.72 3.52 7.11
N GLY A 499 -4.42 3.91 5.87
CA GLY A 499 -4.83 3.21 4.65
C GLY A 499 -3.91 2.11 4.20
N GLY A 500 -2.62 2.20 4.51
CA GLY A 500 -1.60 1.25 4.04
C GLY A 500 -1.69 -0.16 4.63
N GLY A 501 -2.58 -0.42 5.60
CA GLY A 501 -2.84 -1.77 6.13
C GLY A 501 -2.51 -1.97 7.59
N THR A 502 -2.81 -0.99 8.45
CA THR A 502 -2.70 -1.13 9.91
C THR A 502 -4.01 -0.84 10.63
N LEU A 503 -4.65 0.31 10.37
CA LEU A 503 -5.87 0.74 11.08
C LEU A 503 -7.16 0.34 10.35
N VAL A 504 -7.09 0.08 9.06
CA VAL A 504 -8.25 -0.19 8.19
C VAL A 504 -8.31 -1.68 7.86
N ALA A 505 -9.42 -2.33 8.20
CA ALA A 505 -9.60 -3.77 8.06
C ALA A 505 -9.88 -4.26 6.62
N TRP A 506 -10.10 -3.37 5.69
CA TRP A 506 -10.44 -3.65 4.26
C TRP A 506 -9.33 -3.27 3.28
N SER A 507 -8.16 -2.88 3.77
CA SER A 507 -6.97 -2.56 2.99
C SER A 507 -6.09 -3.80 2.79
N SER A 508 -4.83 -3.60 2.43
CA SER A 508 -3.80 -4.65 2.37
C SER A 508 -3.62 -5.46 3.67
N LEU A 509 -4.22 -5.01 4.80
CA LEU A 509 -4.31 -5.80 6.03
C LEU A 509 -5.05 -7.14 5.82
N VAL A 510 -5.94 -7.23 4.83
CA VAL A 510 -6.61 -8.48 4.44
C VAL A 510 -5.59 -9.55 4.00
N ALA A 511 -4.54 -9.15 3.25
CA ALA A 511 -3.47 -10.06 2.85
C ALA A 511 -2.71 -10.59 4.07
N VAL A 512 -2.43 -9.74 5.06
CA VAL A 512 -1.81 -10.15 6.34
C VAL A 512 -2.72 -11.11 7.10
N ALA A 513 -4.02 -10.81 7.17
CA ALA A 513 -5.03 -11.67 7.78
C ALA A 513 -5.08 -13.06 7.13
N GLY A 514 -5.02 -13.11 5.80
CA GLY A 514 -4.99 -14.35 5.03
C GLY A 514 -3.78 -15.23 5.35
N VAL A 515 -2.56 -14.67 5.31
CA VAL A 515 -1.34 -15.45 5.58
C VAL A 515 -1.20 -15.87 7.03
N THR A 516 -1.80 -15.16 7.98
CA THR A 516 -1.79 -15.50 9.41
C THR A 516 -3.02 -16.30 9.84
N ARG A 517 -4.01 -16.46 8.96
CA ARG A 517 -5.32 -17.09 9.23
C ARG A 517 -6.02 -16.43 10.43
N THR A 518 -6.02 -15.10 10.46
CA THR A 518 -6.65 -14.31 11.52
C THR A 518 -7.68 -13.35 10.93
N SER A 519 -8.49 -12.73 11.79
CA SER A 519 -9.45 -11.73 11.36
C SER A 519 -8.76 -10.39 11.06
N ALA A 520 -9.00 -9.79 9.90
CA ALA A 520 -8.50 -8.45 9.57
C ALA A 520 -9.02 -7.38 10.55
N VAL A 521 -10.25 -7.54 11.05
CA VAL A 521 -10.85 -6.65 12.06
C VAL A 521 -10.10 -6.75 13.39
N ASP A 522 -9.71 -7.96 13.81
CA ASP A 522 -8.97 -8.14 15.05
C ASP A 522 -7.53 -7.63 14.93
N LEU A 523 -6.91 -7.76 13.75
CA LEU A 523 -5.62 -7.14 13.46
C LEU A 523 -5.71 -5.61 13.57
N ALA A 524 -6.67 -4.97 12.90
CA ALA A 524 -6.88 -3.53 12.95
C ALA A 524 -7.12 -3.05 14.40
N ARG A 525 -7.97 -3.74 15.17
CA ARG A 525 -8.20 -3.43 16.59
C ARG A 525 -6.93 -3.52 17.43
N LYS A 526 -6.08 -4.51 17.20
CA LYS A 526 -4.82 -4.68 17.92
C LYS A 526 -3.77 -3.65 17.52
N CYS A 527 -3.76 -3.20 16.29
CA CYS A 527 -2.88 -2.14 15.81
C CYS A 527 -3.31 -0.76 16.30
N PHE A 528 -4.60 -0.53 16.57
CA PHE A 528 -5.17 0.80 16.79
C PHE A 528 -4.46 1.60 17.89
N VAL A 529 -4.44 1.11 19.14
CA VAL A 529 -3.82 1.83 20.25
C VAL A 529 -2.31 2.02 20.08
N PRO A 530 -1.53 0.97 19.71
CA PRO A 530 -0.11 1.14 19.45
C PRO A 530 0.22 2.18 18.36
N VAL A 531 -0.51 2.15 17.25
CA VAL A 531 -0.29 3.07 16.12
C VAL A 531 -0.67 4.51 16.50
N MET A 532 -1.85 4.72 17.11
CA MET A 532 -2.27 6.06 17.51
C MET A 532 -1.32 6.68 18.53
N ALA A 533 -0.80 5.90 19.50
CA ALA A 533 0.22 6.38 20.43
C ALA A 533 1.52 6.75 19.71
N GLY A 534 1.95 5.94 18.74
CA GLY A 534 3.13 6.21 17.94
C GLY A 534 2.97 7.47 17.06
N LEU A 535 1.84 7.63 16.38
CA LEU A 535 1.54 8.80 15.55
C LEU A 535 1.52 10.10 16.39
N THR A 536 0.86 10.08 17.55
CA THR A 536 0.83 11.24 18.45
C THR A 536 2.24 11.61 18.90
N LEU A 537 3.04 10.63 19.32
CA LEU A 537 4.41 10.86 19.77
C LEU A 537 5.29 11.37 18.62
N SER A 538 5.22 10.74 17.46
CA SER A 538 6.01 11.11 16.29
C SER A 538 5.69 12.52 15.78
N THR A 539 4.41 12.88 15.70
CA THR A 539 3.97 14.22 15.30
C THR A 539 4.44 15.27 16.30
N THR A 540 4.31 14.99 17.61
CA THR A 540 4.80 15.89 18.66
C THR A 540 6.32 16.12 18.53
N ILE A 541 7.08 15.05 18.33
CA ILE A 541 8.54 15.13 18.17
C ILE A 541 8.90 15.88 16.88
N ALA A 542 8.19 15.62 15.77
CA ALA A 542 8.45 16.29 14.50
C ALA A 542 8.25 17.81 14.61
N ILE A 543 7.19 18.28 15.27
CA ILE A 543 6.92 19.69 15.49
C ILE A 543 7.98 20.38 16.38
N LEU A 544 8.60 19.62 17.28
CA LEU A 544 9.60 20.18 18.21
C LEU A 544 11.03 20.19 17.65
N ILE A 545 11.33 19.31 16.71
CA ILE A 545 12.72 19.09 16.22
C ILE A 545 12.93 19.69 14.83
N PHE A 546 11.93 19.61 13.95
CA PHE A 546 12.00 20.08 12.57
C PHE A 546 11.25 21.41 12.39
#